data_77fc6170028b48a9ed01deab4057f807
#
_entry.id   77fc6170028b48a9ed01deab4057f807
#
_cell.length_a   1.000
_cell.length_b   1.000
_cell.length_c   1.000
_cell.angle_alpha   90.00
_cell.angle_beta   90.00
_cell.angle_gamma   90.00
#
_symmetry.space_group_name_H-M   'P 1'
#
loop_
_entity.id
_entity.type
_entity.pdbx_description
1 polymer ?
#
loop_
_entity_poly.entity_id
_entity_poly.type
_entity_poly.pdbx_seq_one_letter_code
_entity_poly.pdbx_strand_id
1 'polypeptide(L)'
;IFNTQPAQVQFARDNHMGITFSNVTELSPKLRLSIMTNYRRETLDSTNVYELWDKYQLTAFNQYDTDDKTEGGNLTCVEGDLHGICRVSNSARSGNRKGNRNEFNAGFKFEYSPTDWLLLTAGVKYTHYKSKDRGLQEKIANLKQEEVLTESRIPFIVKKLKQVSPELTQNYLNYERKSKLYTKLYNEFEELYPKPDYDSSEFEQWVNNQSNYIYAHGYTESTEEENEAHAILGQNDAQWDESATQTIYWERDEYGNFSVEHFPLKDGRITKEMLEKKVIHPQTGKEDYLYDIGADFSGSPEKTPITKEQWEKMKKAERKDHAWAPSFSATAFLSDNARIYVRYDETKRMPSIFEDTIGYSIDILTPLYKRKPEHSKNIEVGYVHDLRGFFPSLRRADIRLNWYKNTTKNIFDRDINYEMKQFDKRILEGVELSARYDQGRIFGDIGISYNIKNKFCDKSSAIRDVGSTGDIHTFKAYPECVNGGNENGYLKNAILPKYSITSNLGVRFLDERLEVGTRMVYHTNVKETRNKSLRDAGWFANSNNNPRWQPVFLVDAYLNYKVNENLALSLSATNLTDRYYLDPMTRSSMPAPGRTIKFGVTATF
;
A
#
# COMPACT_ATOMS: atom_id res chain seq x y z
N ILE A 1 28.40 -6.97 15.85
CA ILE A 1 27.45 -7.93 15.26
C ILE A 1 27.39 -7.62 13.77
N PHE A 2 28.20 -8.29 12.97
CA PHE A 2 28.16 -8.15 11.53
C PHE A 2 27.07 -9.10 10.99
N ASN A 3 25.88 -8.58 10.79
CA ASN A 3 24.88 -9.26 9.99
C ASN A 3 25.33 -9.11 8.54
N THR A 4 26.26 -9.96 8.10
CA THR A 4 26.63 -10.07 6.70
C THR A 4 25.45 -10.70 5.97
N GLN A 5 24.47 -9.88 5.58
CA GLN A 5 23.58 -10.32 4.52
C GLN A 5 24.42 -10.47 3.26
N PRO A 6 24.48 -11.63 2.72
CA PRO A 6 25.20 -11.88 1.52
C PRO A 6 24.62 -11.10 0.34
N ALA A 7 25.48 -10.69 -0.56
CA ALA A 7 25.08 -10.04 -1.79
C ALA A 7 24.14 -10.97 -2.58
N GLN A 8 22.91 -10.52 -2.79
CA GLN A 8 21.95 -11.23 -3.64
C GLN A 8 22.42 -11.09 -5.09
N VAL A 9 22.94 -12.15 -5.67
CA VAL A 9 23.24 -12.17 -7.09
C VAL A 9 21.99 -12.65 -7.82
N GLN A 10 21.28 -11.72 -8.45
CA GLN A 10 20.18 -12.04 -9.35
C GLN A 10 20.71 -12.10 -10.78
N PHE A 11 20.55 -13.22 -11.43
CA PHE A 11 20.68 -13.30 -12.88
C PHE A 11 19.32 -13.04 -13.51
N ALA A 12 19.19 -11.92 -14.20
CA ALA A 12 18.02 -11.65 -15.02
C ALA A 12 18.46 -11.54 -16.48
N ARG A 13 17.92 -12.39 -17.31
CA ARG A 13 18.00 -12.26 -18.76
C ARG A 13 16.68 -11.72 -19.26
N ASP A 14 16.68 -10.45 -19.62
CA ASP A 14 15.53 -9.78 -20.17
C ASP A 14 15.84 -9.37 -21.61
N ASN A 15 15.13 -9.97 -22.55
CA ASN A 15 15.29 -9.67 -23.97
C ASN A 15 14.08 -8.89 -24.45
N HIS A 16 14.33 -7.73 -25.03
CA HIS A 16 13.33 -6.91 -25.67
C HIS A 16 13.58 -6.85 -27.18
N MET A 17 12.55 -7.09 -27.94
CA MET A 17 12.56 -6.90 -29.38
C MET A 17 11.32 -6.12 -29.77
N GLY A 18 11.48 -5.11 -30.60
CA GLY A 18 10.36 -4.29 -31.05
C GLY A 18 10.55 -3.75 -32.45
N ILE A 19 9.44 -3.54 -33.12
CA ILE A 19 9.36 -2.87 -34.40
C ILE A 19 8.35 -1.75 -34.26
N THR A 20 8.74 -0.55 -34.67
CA THR A 20 7.87 0.62 -34.70
C THR A 20 7.79 1.14 -36.13
N PHE A 21 6.58 1.34 -36.58
CA PHE A 21 6.30 2.07 -37.83
C PHE A 21 5.58 3.36 -37.47
N SER A 22 6.02 4.45 -38.06
CA SER A 22 5.34 5.74 -37.93
C SER A 22 5.27 6.43 -39.31
N ASN A 23 4.14 7.04 -39.55
CA ASN A 23 3.91 7.82 -40.75
C ASN A 23 3.16 9.10 -40.37
N VAL A 24 3.55 10.20 -40.99
CA VAL A 24 2.85 11.48 -40.89
C VAL A 24 2.55 11.94 -42.29
N THR A 25 1.27 12.13 -42.57
CA THR A 25 0.80 12.53 -43.89
C THR A 25 -0.01 13.81 -43.80
N GLU A 26 0.32 14.78 -44.59
CA GLU A 26 -0.49 15.99 -44.79
C GLU A 26 -1.60 15.68 -45.79
N LEU A 27 -2.83 15.52 -45.30
CA LEU A 27 -4.00 15.26 -46.13
C LEU A 27 -4.49 16.52 -46.83
N SER A 28 -4.25 17.68 -46.21
CA SER A 28 -4.45 19.01 -46.76
C SER A 28 -3.58 20.01 -45.98
N PRO A 29 -3.47 21.28 -46.45
CA PRO A 29 -2.74 22.32 -45.70
C PRO A 29 -3.25 22.54 -44.24
N LYS A 30 -4.46 22.11 -43.95
CA LYS A 30 -5.12 22.25 -42.65
C LYS A 30 -5.30 20.95 -41.90
N LEU A 31 -5.00 19.80 -42.50
CA LEU A 31 -5.27 18.50 -41.89
C LEU A 31 -4.07 17.57 -42.05
N ARG A 32 -3.56 17.10 -40.89
CA ARG A 32 -2.48 16.15 -40.80
C ARG A 32 -2.95 14.87 -40.10
N LEU A 33 -2.56 13.73 -40.66
CA LEU A 33 -2.77 12.41 -40.10
C LEU A 33 -1.44 11.82 -39.65
N SER A 34 -1.36 11.39 -38.41
CA SER A 34 -0.24 10.60 -37.91
C SER A 34 -0.72 9.19 -37.56
N ILE A 35 0.00 8.20 -38.05
CA ILE A 35 -0.22 6.78 -37.77
C ILE A 35 1.02 6.24 -37.15
N MET A 36 0.84 5.52 -36.04
CA MET A 36 1.93 4.82 -35.36
C MET A 36 1.50 3.41 -35.03
N THR A 37 2.32 2.43 -35.37
CA THR A 37 2.15 1.05 -34.92
C THR A 37 3.43 0.58 -34.26
N ASN A 38 3.27 -0.19 -33.22
CA ASN A 38 4.40 -0.76 -32.49
C ASN A 38 4.07 -2.20 -32.09
N TYR A 39 4.97 -3.09 -32.40
CA TYR A 39 4.95 -4.45 -31.86
C TYR A 39 6.17 -4.66 -30.98
N ARG A 40 5.95 -5.17 -29.78
CA ARG A 40 7.00 -5.45 -28.81
C ARG A 40 6.86 -6.87 -28.30
N ARG A 41 7.97 -7.57 -28.25
CA ARG A 41 8.10 -8.87 -27.58
C ARG A 41 9.12 -8.78 -26.47
N GLU A 42 8.73 -9.24 -25.31
CA GLU A 42 9.56 -9.32 -24.11
C GLU A 42 9.68 -10.78 -23.70
N THR A 43 10.87 -11.21 -23.31
CA THR A 43 11.11 -12.50 -22.66
C THR A 43 11.94 -12.28 -21.44
N LEU A 44 11.47 -12.80 -20.32
CA LEU A 44 12.14 -12.74 -19.03
C LEU A 44 12.52 -14.15 -18.59
N ASP A 45 13.76 -14.32 -18.22
CA ASP A 45 14.27 -15.49 -17.50
C ASP A 45 15.14 -14.96 -16.36
N SER A 46 14.59 -14.93 -15.17
CA SER A 46 15.27 -14.47 -13.97
C SER A 46 15.42 -15.65 -13.04
N THR A 47 16.65 -16.08 -12.87
CA THR A 47 17.02 -17.11 -11.90
C THR A 47 17.50 -16.42 -10.64
N ASN A 48 16.83 -16.66 -9.54
CA ASN A 48 17.33 -16.27 -8.23
C ASN A 48 18.45 -17.23 -7.82
N VAL A 49 19.66 -16.72 -7.67
CA VAL A 49 20.80 -17.50 -7.18
C VAL A 49 20.71 -17.78 -5.67
N TYR A 50 19.51 -17.64 -5.10
CA TYR A 50 19.27 -18.14 -3.73
C TYR A 50 19.55 -19.64 -3.57
N GLU A 51 19.66 -20.41 -4.65
CA GLU A 51 20.07 -21.81 -4.54
C GLU A 51 21.47 -22.00 -3.92
N LEU A 52 22.38 -21.05 -4.10
CA LEU A 52 23.69 -21.08 -3.42
C LEU A 52 23.59 -20.69 -1.95
N TRP A 53 22.59 -19.89 -1.60
CA TRP A 53 22.33 -19.43 -0.24
C TRP A 53 21.53 -20.42 0.57
N ASP A 54 20.62 -21.11 -0.08
CA ASP A 54 19.80 -22.13 0.55
C ASP A 54 20.61 -23.31 1.07
N LYS A 55 21.85 -23.42 0.64
CA LYS A 55 22.68 -24.53 1.07
C LYS A 55 23.42 -24.26 2.38
N TYR A 56 23.91 -23.04 2.61
CA TYR A 56 24.75 -22.76 3.75
C TYR A 56 24.62 -21.33 4.24
N GLN A 57 24.12 -21.12 5.44
CA GLN A 57 24.21 -19.86 6.15
C GLN A 57 25.25 -20.03 7.27
N LEU A 58 26.33 -19.25 7.22
CA LEU A 58 27.26 -19.15 8.35
C LEU A 58 26.57 -18.36 9.47
N THR A 59 26.12 -19.02 10.50
CA THR A 59 25.67 -18.38 11.72
C THR A 59 26.89 -18.25 12.64
N ALA A 60 27.39 -17.03 12.80
CA ALA A 60 28.53 -16.77 13.70
C ALA A 60 28.19 -17.02 15.17
N PHE A 61 26.94 -17.27 15.50
CA PHE A 61 26.47 -17.55 16.86
C PHE A 61 25.36 -18.60 16.78
N ASN A 62 25.62 -19.74 17.37
CA ASN A 62 24.64 -20.79 17.67
C ASN A 62 23.62 -20.26 18.71
N GLN A 63 22.73 -19.40 18.32
CA GLN A 63 21.62 -18.97 19.18
C GLN A 63 20.30 -19.67 18.83
N TYR A 64 20.31 -20.54 17.85
CA TYR A 64 19.12 -21.32 17.52
C TYR A 64 19.36 -22.76 17.99
N ASP A 65 18.52 -23.15 18.92
CA ASP A 65 18.45 -24.51 19.42
C ASP A 65 18.22 -25.44 18.22
N THR A 66 19.14 -26.35 17.99
CA THR A 66 19.09 -27.30 16.88
C THR A 66 17.95 -28.31 17.03
N ASP A 67 17.33 -28.36 18.20
CA ASP A 67 16.20 -29.24 18.49
C ASP A 67 14.84 -28.62 18.20
N ASP A 68 14.78 -27.32 17.90
CA ASP A 68 13.54 -26.68 17.53
C ASP A 68 13.14 -26.98 16.08
N LYS A 69 12.55 -28.14 15.90
CA LYS A 69 11.84 -28.54 14.66
C LYS A 69 10.48 -27.83 14.54
N THR A 70 10.27 -26.72 15.25
CA THR A 70 8.99 -26.03 15.24
C THR A 70 8.69 -25.44 13.87
N GLU A 71 7.48 -25.62 13.49
CA GLU A 71 6.81 -25.15 12.29
C GLU A 71 7.04 -23.65 12.03
N GLY A 72 7.99 -23.33 11.20
CA GLY A 72 8.26 -21.94 10.78
C GLY A 72 9.73 -21.57 10.69
N GLY A 73 10.61 -22.28 11.36
CA GLY A 73 12.06 -22.15 11.22
C GLY A 73 12.60 -23.07 10.14
N ASN A 74 12.73 -22.59 8.94
CA ASN A 74 13.23 -23.37 7.81
C ASN A 74 14.77 -23.50 7.80
N LEU A 75 15.39 -23.54 8.97
CA LEU A 75 16.82 -23.73 9.14
C LEU A 75 17.10 -25.19 9.47
N THR A 76 17.74 -25.90 8.55
CA THR A 76 18.31 -27.24 8.82
C THR A 76 19.80 -27.08 8.97
N CYS A 77 20.30 -27.22 10.18
CA CYS A 77 21.74 -27.24 10.43
C CYS A 77 22.32 -28.60 10.11
N VAL A 78 23.57 -28.65 9.64
CA VAL A 78 24.27 -29.90 9.40
C VAL A 78 24.68 -30.47 10.75
N GLU A 79 24.16 -31.66 11.08
CA GLU A 79 24.46 -32.35 12.32
C GLU A 79 25.98 -32.57 12.45
N GLY A 80 26.57 -32.12 13.54
CA GLY A 80 27.99 -32.24 13.79
C GLY A 80 28.88 -31.14 13.21
N ASP A 81 28.34 -30.13 12.58
CA ASP A 81 29.11 -28.99 12.09
C ASP A 81 29.42 -28.00 13.24
N LEU A 82 30.69 -28.03 13.68
CA LEU A 82 31.19 -27.12 14.71
C LEU A 82 31.18 -25.64 14.32
N HIS A 83 30.96 -25.33 13.06
CA HIS A 83 30.95 -23.95 12.52
C HIS A 83 29.58 -23.36 12.34
N GLY A 84 28.52 -24.07 12.74
CA GLY A 84 27.16 -23.57 12.69
C GLY A 84 26.64 -23.29 11.28
N ILE A 85 26.99 -24.14 10.32
CA ILE A 85 26.49 -24.03 8.95
C ILE A 85 25.08 -24.61 8.90
N CYS A 86 24.10 -23.74 8.74
CA CYS A 86 22.71 -24.15 8.65
C CYS A 86 22.18 -23.96 7.23
N ARG A 87 21.42 -24.95 6.76
CA ARG A 87 20.71 -24.85 5.49
C ARG A 87 19.40 -24.07 5.70
N VAL A 88 19.23 -22.99 4.98
CA VAL A 88 17.95 -22.28 4.91
C VAL A 88 17.05 -23.01 3.91
N SER A 89 15.97 -23.61 4.37
CA SER A 89 15.02 -24.22 3.46
C SER A 89 14.22 -23.15 2.73
N ASN A 90 14.17 -23.30 1.41
CA ASN A 90 13.75 -22.30 0.46
C ASN A 90 12.25 -22.35 0.13
N SER A 91 11.40 -22.71 1.05
CA SER A 91 9.99 -22.90 0.75
C SER A 91 9.21 -21.62 0.41
N ALA A 92 9.72 -20.47 0.77
CA ALA A 92 8.93 -19.24 0.66
C ALA A 92 9.44 -18.18 -0.35
N ARG A 93 10.68 -18.29 -0.87
CA ARG A 93 11.30 -17.14 -1.57
C ARG A 93 12.00 -17.42 -2.91
N SER A 94 12.07 -18.61 -3.38
CA SER A 94 12.66 -18.94 -4.69
C SER A 94 11.64 -18.73 -5.80
N GLY A 95 11.65 -17.58 -6.35
CA GLY A 95 10.79 -17.28 -7.49
C GLY A 95 11.62 -17.09 -8.75
N ASN A 96 11.99 -18.16 -9.42
CA ASN A 96 12.41 -18.04 -10.81
C ASN A 96 11.27 -17.45 -11.61
N ARG A 97 11.49 -16.27 -12.19
CA ARG A 97 10.51 -15.66 -13.10
C ARG A 97 10.85 -16.05 -14.51
N LYS A 98 9.94 -16.72 -15.18
CA LYS A 98 10.08 -17.06 -16.59
C LYS A 98 8.80 -16.71 -17.30
N GLY A 99 8.89 -15.87 -18.31
CA GLY A 99 7.70 -15.46 -19.05
C GLY A 99 8.02 -14.83 -20.38
N ASN A 100 6.99 -14.67 -21.15
CA ASN A 100 7.02 -13.89 -22.39
C ASN A 100 5.76 -13.05 -22.51
N ARG A 101 5.93 -11.88 -23.07
CA ARG A 101 4.87 -10.91 -23.29
C ARG A 101 5.00 -10.33 -24.69
N ASN A 102 3.90 -10.32 -25.39
CA ASN A 102 3.77 -9.65 -26.69
C ASN A 102 2.77 -8.53 -26.56
N GLU A 103 3.10 -7.36 -27.07
CA GLU A 103 2.21 -6.22 -27.09
C GLU A 103 2.18 -5.59 -28.46
N PHE A 104 0.99 -5.33 -28.95
CA PHE A 104 0.74 -4.58 -30.16
C PHE A 104 0.01 -3.29 -29.83
N ASN A 105 0.51 -2.18 -30.34
CA ASN A 105 -0.12 -0.87 -30.23
C ASN A 105 -0.35 -0.31 -31.62
N ALA A 106 -1.52 0.30 -31.84
CA ALA A 106 -1.83 1.10 -33.03
C ALA A 106 -2.42 2.43 -32.57
N GLY A 107 -1.91 3.52 -33.09
CA GLY A 107 -2.37 4.87 -32.79
C GLY A 107 -2.66 5.66 -34.03
N PHE A 108 -3.76 6.41 -34.00
CA PHE A 108 -4.15 7.37 -35.02
C PHE A 108 -4.33 8.72 -34.38
N LYS A 109 -3.79 9.77 -35.01
CA LYS A 109 -3.92 11.15 -34.54
C LYS A 109 -4.19 12.06 -35.72
N PHE A 110 -5.25 12.82 -35.63
CA PHE A 110 -5.59 13.89 -36.53
C PHE A 110 -5.27 15.24 -35.90
N GLU A 111 -4.61 16.12 -36.65
CA GLU A 111 -4.37 17.50 -36.31
C GLU A 111 -5.04 18.37 -37.36
N TYR A 112 -5.97 19.22 -36.91
CA TYR A 112 -6.78 20.05 -37.79
C TYR A 112 -6.67 21.50 -37.36
N SER A 113 -6.22 22.36 -38.31
CA SER A 113 -6.12 23.81 -38.13
C SER A 113 -7.18 24.50 -39.01
N PRO A 114 -8.44 24.65 -38.51
CA PRO A 114 -9.48 25.32 -39.30
C PRO A 114 -9.15 26.75 -39.63
N THR A 115 -8.44 27.42 -38.72
CA THR A 115 -7.95 28.81 -38.81
C THR A 115 -6.52 28.87 -38.32
N ASP A 116 -5.81 29.97 -38.56
CA ASP A 116 -4.42 30.15 -38.12
C ASP A 116 -4.28 30.26 -36.61
N TRP A 117 -5.35 30.62 -35.90
CA TRP A 117 -5.35 30.78 -34.45
C TRP A 117 -5.86 29.54 -33.70
N LEU A 118 -6.33 28.49 -34.36
CA LEU A 118 -6.93 27.31 -33.69
C LEU A 118 -6.33 26.01 -34.25
N LEU A 119 -5.77 25.18 -33.34
CA LEU A 119 -5.34 23.82 -33.62
C LEU A 119 -6.15 22.85 -32.77
N LEU A 120 -6.84 21.93 -33.43
CA LEU A 120 -7.58 20.83 -32.82
C LEU A 120 -6.82 19.53 -33.06
N THR A 121 -6.75 18.69 -32.02
CA THR A 121 -6.17 17.37 -32.15
C THR A 121 -7.13 16.32 -31.61
N ALA A 122 -7.32 15.24 -32.35
CA ALA A 122 -8.07 14.08 -31.90
C ALA A 122 -7.26 12.82 -32.18
N GLY A 123 -7.17 11.94 -31.24
CA GLY A 123 -6.41 10.70 -31.39
C GLY A 123 -7.05 9.54 -30.65
N VAL A 124 -6.68 8.35 -31.06
CA VAL A 124 -7.05 7.12 -30.38
C VAL A 124 -5.89 6.12 -30.46
N LYS A 125 -5.63 5.46 -29.36
CA LYS A 125 -4.65 4.38 -29.27
C LYS A 125 -5.36 3.08 -28.95
N TYR A 126 -5.07 2.04 -29.70
CA TYR A 126 -5.43 0.66 -29.41
C TYR A 126 -4.22 -0.08 -28.88
N THR A 127 -4.39 -0.84 -27.80
CA THR A 127 -3.37 -1.73 -27.24
C THR A 127 -3.95 -3.12 -27.10
N HIS A 128 -3.24 -4.12 -27.58
CA HIS A 128 -3.52 -5.54 -27.34
C HIS A 128 -2.27 -6.20 -26.79
N TYR A 129 -2.43 -7.01 -25.73
CA TYR A 129 -1.32 -7.78 -25.21
C TYR A 129 -1.69 -9.24 -24.94
N LYS A 130 -0.69 -10.08 -25.00
CA LYS A 130 -0.73 -11.48 -24.57
C LYS A 130 0.54 -11.77 -23.79
N SER A 131 0.38 -12.32 -22.59
CA SER A 131 1.49 -12.80 -21.77
C SER A 131 1.33 -14.28 -21.43
N LYS A 132 2.45 -14.94 -21.18
CA LYS A 132 2.51 -16.33 -20.75
C LYS A 132 3.54 -16.48 -19.64
N ASP A 133 3.09 -17.03 -18.52
CA ASP A 133 3.92 -17.31 -17.36
C ASP A 133 4.44 -18.76 -17.40
N ARG A 134 5.68 -18.92 -17.87
CA ARG A 134 6.34 -20.24 -17.93
C ARG A 134 6.79 -20.72 -16.55
N GLY A 135 7.12 -19.79 -15.65
CA GLY A 135 7.49 -20.12 -14.27
C GLY A 135 6.33 -20.76 -13.51
N LEU A 136 5.09 -20.26 -13.72
CA LEU A 136 3.90 -20.89 -13.18
C LEU A 136 3.71 -22.30 -13.76
N GLN A 137 3.87 -22.46 -15.08
CA GLN A 137 3.75 -23.78 -15.70
C GLN A 137 4.72 -24.80 -15.11
N GLU A 138 5.96 -24.39 -14.86
CA GLU A 138 6.97 -25.23 -14.22
C GLU A 138 6.59 -25.58 -12.77
N LYS A 139 6.08 -24.61 -12.00
CA LYS A 139 5.66 -24.84 -10.60
C LYS A 139 4.50 -25.83 -10.48
N ILE A 140 3.49 -25.70 -11.34
CA ILE A 140 2.29 -26.55 -11.26
C ILE A 140 2.44 -27.90 -11.96
N ALA A 141 3.52 -28.11 -12.73
CA ALA A 141 3.74 -29.37 -13.48
C ALA A 141 3.73 -30.62 -12.59
N ASN A 142 4.17 -30.47 -11.34
CA ASN A 142 4.27 -31.55 -10.35
C ASN A 142 3.15 -31.51 -9.29
N LEU A 143 2.18 -30.60 -9.41
CA LEU A 143 1.06 -30.47 -8.48
C LEU A 143 -0.19 -31.16 -9.05
N LYS A 144 -1.02 -31.64 -8.15
CA LYS A 144 -2.37 -32.13 -8.48
C LYS A 144 -3.39 -31.05 -8.20
N GLN A 145 -4.54 -31.11 -8.88
CA GLN A 145 -5.61 -30.10 -8.72
C GLN A 145 -6.05 -29.99 -7.27
N GLU A 146 -6.24 -31.12 -6.59
CA GLU A 146 -6.70 -31.21 -5.20
C GLU A 146 -5.71 -30.63 -4.18
N GLU A 147 -4.44 -30.47 -4.54
CA GLU A 147 -3.40 -29.89 -3.70
C GLU A 147 -3.40 -28.36 -3.77
N VAL A 148 -4.06 -27.78 -4.77
CA VAL A 148 -4.15 -26.33 -4.95
C VAL A 148 -5.44 -25.83 -4.32
N LEU A 149 -5.30 -25.13 -3.20
CA LEU A 149 -6.41 -24.63 -2.41
C LEU A 149 -6.61 -23.13 -2.64
N THR A 150 -7.87 -22.72 -2.81
CA THR A 150 -8.25 -21.32 -2.67
C THR A 150 -8.72 -21.09 -1.25
N GLU A 151 -8.30 -20.01 -0.67
CA GLU A 151 -8.92 -19.52 0.55
C GLU A 151 -10.22 -18.80 0.17
N SER A 152 -11.37 -19.36 0.58
CA SER A 152 -12.60 -18.61 0.56
C SER A 152 -12.44 -17.50 1.59
N ARG A 153 -12.58 -16.25 1.16
CA ARG A 153 -12.68 -15.15 2.11
C ARG A 153 -13.90 -15.44 2.97
N ILE A 154 -13.67 -15.61 4.26
CA ILE A 154 -14.73 -15.83 5.22
C ILE A 154 -15.75 -14.73 5.03
N PRO A 155 -17.04 -15.04 4.87
CA PRO A 155 -18.08 -14.03 4.92
C PRO A 155 -17.94 -13.30 6.25
N PHE A 156 -18.17 -12.00 6.23
CA PHE A 156 -18.20 -11.20 7.44
C PHE A 156 -19.23 -11.83 8.40
N ILE A 157 -18.77 -12.30 9.53
CA ILE A 157 -19.62 -12.94 10.53
C ILE A 157 -19.82 -11.98 11.70
N VAL A 158 -21.04 -11.91 12.18
CA VAL A 158 -21.38 -11.18 13.38
C VAL A 158 -22.02 -12.16 14.33
N LYS A 159 -21.53 -12.20 15.55
CA LYS A 159 -22.16 -12.99 16.60
C LYS A 159 -23.59 -12.52 16.79
N LYS A 160 -24.53 -13.44 16.84
CA LYS A 160 -25.93 -13.11 17.04
C LYS A 160 -26.15 -12.63 18.47
N LEU A 161 -26.90 -11.56 18.57
CA LEU A 161 -27.34 -10.99 19.83
C LEU A 161 -28.73 -11.48 20.17
N LYS A 162 -28.92 -11.89 21.40
CA LYS A 162 -30.25 -12.27 21.92
C LYS A 162 -30.60 -11.34 23.08
N GLN A 163 -31.77 -10.76 23.01
CA GLN A 163 -32.28 -9.94 24.09
C GLN A 163 -32.66 -10.83 25.27
N VAL A 164 -32.23 -10.46 26.44
CA VAL A 164 -32.48 -11.18 27.68
C VAL A 164 -33.68 -10.56 28.38
N SER A 165 -34.51 -11.40 28.99
CA SER A 165 -35.59 -10.90 29.83
C SER A 165 -35.02 -10.17 31.06
N PRO A 166 -35.71 -9.14 31.57
CA PRO A 166 -35.29 -8.47 32.79
C PRO A 166 -35.14 -9.41 34.00
N GLU A 167 -35.99 -10.44 34.03
CA GLU A 167 -35.98 -11.48 35.05
C GLU A 167 -34.69 -12.33 35.04
N LEU A 168 -34.28 -12.81 33.86
CA LEU A 168 -33.03 -13.54 33.68
C LEU A 168 -31.83 -12.70 34.05
N THR A 169 -31.85 -11.43 33.69
CA THR A 169 -30.79 -10.45 34.08
C THR A 169 -30.69 -10.30 35.58
N GLN A 170 -31.84 -10.14 36.25
CA GLN A 170 -31.87 -9.97 37.71
C GLN A 170 -31.38 -11.24 38.43
N ASN A 171 -31.74 -12.41 37.95
CA ASN A 171 -31.27 -13.69 38.49
C ASN A 171 -29.76 -13.82 38.34
N TYR A 172 -29.22 -13.46 37.18
CA TYR A 172 -27.77 -13.44 36.96
C TYR A 172 -27.04 -12.47 37.90
N LEU A 173 -27.53 -11.24 38.06
CA LEU A 173 -26.96 -10.26 38.96
C LEU A 173 -27.02 -10.71 40.43
N ASN A 174 -28.10 -11.40 40.81
CA ASN A 174 -28.21 -11.99 42.15
C ASN A 174 -27.18 -13.10 42.36
N TYR A 175 -27.02 -13.99 41.38
CA TYR A 175 -25.97 -15.01 41.39
C TYR A 175 -24.57 -14.39 41.57
N GLU A 176 -24.21 -13.43 40.70
CA GLU A 176 -22.92 -12.76 40.78
C GLU A 176 -22.66 -12.09 42.14
N ARG A 177 -23.69 -11.46 42.71
CA ARG A 177 -23.59 -10.85 44.04
C ARG A 177 -23.33 -11.90 45.13
N LYS A 178 -24.04 -13.03 45.09
CA LYS A 178 -23.88 -14.16 46.01
C LYS A 178 -22.51 -14.82 45.80
N SER A 179 -22.06 -15.02 44.58
CA SER A 179 -20.74 -15.57 44.26
C SER A 179 -19.59 -14.69 44.81
N LYS A 180 -19.70 -13.37 44.62
CA LYS A 180 -18.71 -12.42 45.20
C LYS A 180 -18.69 -12.45 46.71
N LEU A 181 -19.87 -12.56 47.35
CA LEU A 181 -19.96 -12.69 48.79
C LEU A 181 -19.39 -14.02 49.28
N TYR A 182 -19.69 -15.10 48.54
CA TYR A 182 -19.11 -16.43 48.84
C TYR A 182 -17.57 -16.39 48.78
N THR A 183 -17.02 -15.83 47.70
CA THR A 183 -15.57 -15.69 47.54
C THR A 183 -14.96 -14.86 48.68
N LYS A 184 -15.63 -13.78 49.09
CA LYS A 184 -15.17 -12.97 50.24
C LYS A 184 -15.17 -13.76 51.52
N LEU A 185 -16.24 -14.47 51.80
CA LEU A 185 -16.35 -15.32 52.99
C LEU A 185 -15.33 -16.47 52.97
N TYR A 186 -15.07 -17.04 51.79
CA TYR A 186 -14.06 -18.09 51.65
C TYR A 186 -12.65 -17.56 51.96
N ASN A 187 -12.31 -16.37 51.46
CA ASN A 187 -11.02 -15.74 51.77
C ASN A 187 -10.88 -15.39 53.25
N GLU A 188 -11.96 -14.90 53.89
CA GLU A 188 -11.96 -14.67 55.35
C GLU A 188 -11.77 -15.99 56.13
N PHE A 189 -12.34 -17.10 55.66
CA PHE A 189 -12.14 -18.42 56.25
C PHE A 189 -10.69 -18.90 56.08
N GLU A 190 -10.09 -18.73 54.92
CA GLU A 190 -8.68 -19.09 54.68
C GLU A 190 -7.71 -18.25 55.53
N GLU A 191 -8.00 -16.97 55.74
CA GLU A 191 -7.21 -16.11 56.64
C GLU A 191 -7.29 -16.54 58.08
N LEU A 192 -8.45 -16.98 58.54
CA LEU A 192 -8.68 -17.43 59.90
C LEU A 192 -8.11 -18.82 60.19
N TYR A 193 -8.08 -19.68 59.17
CA TYR A 193 -7.66 -21.08 59.28
C TYR A 193 -6.66 -21.49 58.20
N PRO A 194 -5.45 -20.95 58.21
CA PRO A 194 -4.46 -21.23 57.17
C PRO A 194 -3.99 -22.69 57.20
N LYS A 195 -4.46 -23.50 56.25
CA LYS A 195 -4.02 -24.89 56.02
C LYS A 195 -3.71 -25.10 54.52
N PRO A 196 -2.83 -26.06 54.18
CA PRO A 196 -2.47 -26.30 52.79
C PRO A 196 -3.56 -26.95 51.91
N ASP A 197 -4.50 -27.67 52.54
CA ASP A 197 -5.61 -28.36 51.83
C ASP A 197 -6.88 -28.26 52.68
N TYR A 198 -7.91 -27.57 52.18
CA TYR A 198 -9.25 -27.55 52.77
C TYR A 198 -10.18 -28.50 52.04
N ASP A 199 -10.90 -29.29 52.81
CA ASP A 199 -12.10 -29.96 52.31
C ASP A 199 -13.26 -28.94 52.30
N SER A 200 -14.03 -28.90 51.18
CA SER A 200 -15.20 -28.04 51.04
C SER A 200 -16.20 -28.19 52.21
N SER A 201 -16.25 -29.34 52.83
CA SER A 201 -17.10 -29.61 54.00
C SER A 201 -16.71 -28.79 55.25
N GLU A 202 -15.44 -28.46 55.43
CA GLU A 202 -14.97 -27.61 56.58
C GLU A 202 -15.44 -26.17 56.42
N PHE A 203 -15.39 -25.63 55.21
CA PHE A 203 -15.91 -24.31 54.92
C PHE A 203 -17.45 -24.26 55.03
N GLU A 204 -18.15 -25.23 54.50
CA GLU A 204 -19.60 -25.33 54.66
C GLU A 204 -20.02 -25.40 56.12
N GLN A 205 -19.34 -26.17 56.97
CA GLN A 205 -19.60 -26.22 58.40
C GLN A 205 -19.33 -24.84 59.08
N TRP A 206 -18.27 -24.13 58.68
CA TRP A 206 -17.98 -22.80 59.19
C TRP A 206 -19.06 -21.81 58.77
N VAL A 207 -19.48 -21.81 57.49
CA VAL A 207 -20.58 -20.98 56.98
C VAL A 207 -21.88 -21.25 57.74
N ASN A 208 -22.24 -22.51 57.99
CA ASN A 208 -23.42 -22.88 58.73
C ASN A 208 -23.39 -22.46 60.20
N ASN A 209 -22.20 -22.50 60.83
CA ASN A 209 -22.00 -22.04 62.20
C ASN A 209 -22.02 -20.50 62.32
N GLN A 210 -21.78 -19.77 61.22
CA GLN A 210 -21.81 -18.32 61.11
C GLN A 210 -23.15 -17.79 60.56
N SER A 211 -24.25 -18.53 60.72
CA SER A 211 -25.53 -18.19 60.10
C SER A 211 -26.01 -16.76 60.36
N ASN A 212 -25.85 -16.26 61.58
CA ASN A 212 -26.21 -14.87 61.91
C ASN A 212 -25.38 -13.84 61.18
N TYR A 213 -24.07 -14.07 61.00
CA TYR A 213 -23.18 -13.20 60.25
C TYR A 213 -23.49 -13.22 58.74
N ILE A 214 -23.73 -14.39 58.22
CA ILE A 214 -24.07 -14.62 56.82
C ILE A 214 -25.41 -14.01 56.47
N TYR A 215 -26.44 -14.20 57.29
CA TYR A 215 -27.74 -13.55 57.09
C TYR A 215 -27.62 -12.00 57.20
N ALA A 216 -26.81 -11.49 58.12
CA ALA A 216 -26.57 -10.04 58.23
C ALA A 216 -25.90 -9.46 56.99
N HIS A 217 -25.08 -10.25 56.28
CA HIS A 217 -24.40 -9.85 55.03
C HIS A 217 -25.14 -10.27 53.77
N GLY A 218 -26.36 -10.89 53.90
CA GLY A 218 -27.24 -11.22 52.77
C GLY A 218 -26.78 -12.41 51.96
N TYR A 219 -25.95 -13.30 52.51
CA TYR A 219 -25.59 -14.54 51.82
C TYR A 219 -26.75 -15.53 51.90
N THR A 220 -27.13 -16.04 50.77
CA THR A 220 -28.04 -17.17 50.61
C THR A 220 -27.54 -18.03 49.44
N GLU A 221 -27.78 -19.32 49.49
CA GLU A 221 -27.48 -20.19 48.34
C GLU A 221 -28.17 -19.67 47.08
N SER A 222 -27.55 -19.90 45.94
CA SER A 222 -28.13 -19.53 44.67
C SER A 222 -29.34 -20.44 44.37
N THR A 223 -30.41 -19.84 43.85
CA THR A 223 -31.61 -20.58 43.42
C THR A 223 -31.33 -21.31 42.11
N GLU A 224 -32.22 -22.22 41.73
CA GLU A 224 -32.13 -22.95 40.47
C GLU A 224 -32.17 -21.97 39.28
N GLU A 225 -33.05 -20.95 39.34
CA GLU A 225 -33.18 -19.90 38.33
C GLU A 225 -31.92 -19.03 38.25
N GLU A 226 -31.28 -18.75 39.37
CA GLU A 226 -30.03 -17.98 39.42
C GLU A 226 -28.87 -18.81 38.83
N ASN A 227 -28.82 -20.12 39.11
CA ASN A 227 -27.81 -21.03 38.53
C ASN A 227 -28.04 -21.21 37.02
N GLU A 228 -29.30 -21.31 36.57
CA GLU A 228 -29.63 -21.34 35.15
C GLU A 228 -29.24 -20.03 34.46
N ALA A 229 -29.53 -18.89 35.07
CA ALA A 229 -29.12 -17.57 34.56
C ALA A 229 -27.60 -17.44 34.42
N HIS A 230 -26.85 -17.95 35.42
CA HIS A 230 -25.40 -17.99 35.36
C HIS A 230 -24.90 -18.95 34.25
N ALA A 231 -25.50 -20.10 34.08
CA ALA A 231 -25.12 -21.04 33.00
C ALA A 231 -25.35 -20.44 31.61
N ILE A 232 -26.40 -19.62 31.44
CA ILE A 232 -26.71 -18.96 30.17
C ILE A 232 -25.83 -17.72 29.96
N LEU A 233 -25.63 -16.87 30.97
CA LEU A 233 -25.02 -15.55 30.85
C LEU A 233 -23.56 -15.52 31.29
N GLY A 234 -23.16 -16.33 32.25
CA GLY A 234 -21.81 -16.34 32.81
C GLY A 234 -20.72 -16.96 31.93
N GLN A 235 -21.12 -17.75 30.91
CA GLN A 235 -20.19 -18.30 29.92
C GLN A 235 -19.72 -17.26 28.88
N ASN A 236 -20.29 -16.08 28.93
CA ASN A 236 -19.92 -14.97 28.06
C ASN A 236 -19.05 -14.02 28.85
N ASP A 237 -17.83 -13.75 28.41
CA ASP A 237 -16.88 -12.78 29.00
C ASP A 237 -17.42 -11.33 29.07
N ALA A 238 -18.73 -11.16 29.11
CA ALA A 238 -19.39 -9.88 29.22
C ALA A 238 -19.22 -9.34 30.62
N GLN A 239 -18.43 -8.29 30.76
CA GLN A 239 -18.41 -7.48 31.99
C GLN A 239 -19.75 -6.76 32.08
N TRP A 240 -20.60 -7.20 33.01
CA TRP A 240 -21.91 -6.64 33.24
C TRP A 240 -21.79 -5.40 34.15
N ASP A 241 -22.30 -4.26 33.66
CA ASP A 241 -22.49 -3.07 34.48
C ASP A 241 -23.83 -3.21 35.24
N GLU A 242 -23.81 -3.06 36.56
CA GLU A 242 -25.00 -3.10 37.41
C GLU A 242 -26.07 -2.04 37.02
N SER A 243 -25.66 -1.02 36.26
CA SER A 243 -26.55 0.02 35.73
C SER A 243 -27.24 -0.35 34.42
N ALA A 244 -26.94 -1.48 33.80
CA ALA A 244 -27.50 -1.85 32.52
C ALA A 244 -28.99 -2.22 32.63
N THR A 245 -29.84 -1.44 31.99
CA THR A 245 -31.30 -1.64 32.00
C THR A 245 -31.79 -2.67 30.97
N GLN A 246 -30.97 -3.05 30.02
CA GLN A 246 -31.24 -4.08 29.02
C GLN A 246 -30.02 -4.97 28.85
N THR A 247 -30.24 -6.24 29.02
CA THR A 247 -29.18 -7.24 28.88
C THR A 247 -29.30 -7.95 27.57
N ILE A 248 -28.24 -7.91 26.81
CA ILE A 248 -28.10 -8.64 25.54
C ILE A 248 -26.93 -9.58 25.72
N TYR A 249 -27.10 -10.82 25.31
CA TYR A 249 -26.02 -11.80 25.32
C TYR A 249 -25.76 -12.37 23.94
N TRP A 250 -24.58 -12.96 23.78
CA TRP A 250 -24.21 -13.65 22.56
C TRP A 250 -24.89 -15.01 22.52
N GLU A 251 -25.74 -15.24 21.50
CA GLU A 251 -26.40 -16.53 21.32
C GLU A 251 -25.37 -17.62 21.04
N ARG A 252 -25.47 -18.73 21.77
CA ARG A 252 -24.66 -19.94 21.55
C ARG A 252 -25.53 -21.06 21.03
N ASP A 253 -24.91 -21.98 20.26
CA ASP A 253 -25.53 -23.21 19.82
C ASP A 253 -25.50 -24.28 20.94
N GLU A 254 -26.08 -25.43 20.66
CA GLU A 254 -26.12 -26.57 21.58
C GLU A 254 -24.73 -27.13 21.97
N TYR A 255 -23.68 -26.77 21.23
CA TYR A 255 -22.29 -27.15 21.47
C TYR A 255 -21.51 -26.08 22.20
N GLY A 256 -22.14 -24.95 22.57
CA GLY A 256 -21.50 -23.83 23.22
C GLY A 256 -20.75 -22.86 22.31
N ASN A 257 -20.81 -23.03 20.99
CA ASN A 257 -20.21 -22.11 20.05
C ASN A 257 -21.11 -20.88 19.83
N PHE A 258 -20.51 -19.72 19.53
CA PHE A 258 -21.31 -18.55 19.21
C PHE A 258 -22.15 -18.76 17.95
N SER A 259 -23.45 -18.56 18.05
CA SER A 259 -24.30 -18.43 16.88
C SER A 259 -23.91 -17.20 16.08
N VAL A 260 -23.72 -17.35 14.76
CA VAL A 260 -23.24 -16.27 13.91
C VAL A 260 -24.23 -15.97 12.78
N GLU A 261 -24.31 -14.71 12.40
CA GLU A 261 -24.99 -14.27 11.20
C GLU A 261 -23.94 -14.03 10.12
N HIS A 262 -24.11 -14.68 8.97
CA HIS A 262 -23.22 -14.55 7.83
C HIS A 262 -23.70 -13.41 6.91
N PHE A 263 -22.87 -12.42 6.70
CA PHE A 263 -23.14 -11.36 5.74
C PHE A 263 -22.39 -11.67 4.44
N PRO A 264 -23.10 -11.82 3.31
CA PRO A 264 -22.47 -12.10 2.03
C PRO A 264 -21.59 -10.92 1.62
N LEU A 265 -20.34 -11.20 1.27
CA LEU A 265 -19.43 -10.20 0.75
C LEU A 265 -19.78 -9.89 -0.70
N LYS A 266 -20.02 -8.63 -1.02
CA LYS A 266 -20.18 -8.19 -2.41
C LYS A 266 -18.81 -8.11 -3.08
N ASP A 267 -18.59 -8.93 -4.11
CA ASP A 267 -17.29 -9.05 -4.77
C ASP A 267 -16.13 -9.40 -3.81
N GLY A 268 -16.41 -10.15 -2.75
CA GLY A 268 -15.45 -10.50 -1.71
C GLY A 268 -15.07 -9.33 -0.79
N ARG A 269 -15.90 -8.28 -0.70
CA ARG A 269 -15.65 -7.08 0.10
C ARG A 269 -16.80 -6.82 1.07
N ILE A 270 -16.48 -6.33 2.25
CA ILE A 270 -17.46 -5.80 3.20
C ILE A 270 -18.10 -4.55 2.59
N THR A 271 -19.42 -4.45 2.64
CA THR A 271 -20.12 -3.29 2.09
C THR A 271 -20.22 -2.16 3.12
N LYS A 272 -20.42 -0.93 2.62
CA LYS A 272 -20.66 0.23 3.48
C LYS A 272 -21.89 0.03 4.37
N GLU A 273 -22.95 -0.60 3.85
CA GLU A 273 -24.19 -0.89 4.59
C GLU A 273 -23.94 -1.78 5.81
N MET A 274 -23.04 -2.79 5.66
CA MET A 274 -22.64 -3.64 6.79
C MET A 274 -21.91 -2.85 7.88
N LEU A 275 -21.07 -1.91 7.48
CA LEU A 275 -20.28 -1.09 8.41
C LEU A 275 -21.12 0.02 9.06
N GLU A 276 -22.19 0.46 8.42
CA GLU A 276 -23.08 1.51 8.92
C GLU A 276 -24.29 0.95 9.69
N LYS A 277 -24.42 -0.40 9.78
CA LYS A 277 -25.50 -1.01 10.56
C LYS A 277 -25.30 -0.73 12.04
N LYS A 278 -26.26 -0.04 12.63
CA LYS A 278 -26.26 0.30 14.05
C LYS A 278 -27.24 -0.57 14.82
N VAL A 279 -26.91 -0.81 16.06
CA VAL A 279 -27.74 -1.51 17.06
C VAL A 279 -27.56 -0.86 18.41
N ILE A 280 -28.43 -1.16 19.34
CA ILE A 280 -28.27 -0.70 20.72
C ILE A 280 -27.15 -1.51 21.37
N HIS A 281 -26.15 -0.82 21.88
CA HIS A 281 -25.02 -1.47 22.59
C HIS A 281 -25.53 -2.14 23.86
N PRO A 282 -25.23 -3.45 24.06
CA PRO A 282 -25.79 -4.21 25.18
C PRO A 282 -25.47 -3.65 26.57
N GLN A 283 -24.27 -3.13 26.76
CA GLN A 283 -23.81 -2.65 28.06
C GLN A 283 -24.14 -1.19 28.30
N THR A 284 -24.10 -0.35 27.28
CA THR A 284 -24.25 1.11 27.45
C THR A 284 -25.66 1.60 27.16
N GLY A 285 -26.53 0.79 26.54
CA GLY A 285 -27.85 1.19 26.09
C GLY A 285 -27.87 2.27 25.00
N LYS A 286 -26.71 2.64 24.47
CA LYS A 286 -26.56 3.66 23.42
C LYS A 286 -26.47 3.02 22.05
N GLU A 287 -26.85 3.78 21.03
CA GLU A 287 -26.69 3.34 19.65
C GLU A 287 -25.22 3.25 19.28
N ASP A 288 -24.76 2.09 18.82
CA ASP A 288 -23.40 1.86 18.34
C ASP A 288 -23.42 0.98 17.09
N TYR A 289 -22.28 0.87 16.42
CA TYR A 289 -22.19 0.07 15.22
C TYR A 289 -22.15 -1.44 15.56
N LEU A 290 -22.92 -2.24 14.82
CA LEU A 290 -23.00 -3.69 15.04
C LEU A 290 -21.62 -4.35 15.02
N TYR A 291 -20.73 -3.93 14.13
CA TYR A 291 -19.38 -4.48 14.03
C TYR A 291 -18.48 -4.10 15.22
N ASP A 292 -18.71 -2.96 15.88
CA ASP A 292 -17.97 -2.57 17.10
C ASP A 292 -18.32 -3.48 18.29
N ILE A 293 -19.48 -4.08 18.26
CA ILE A 293 -20.02 -4.88 19.37
C ILE A 293 -19.78 -6.37 19.18
N GLY A 294 -19.90 -6.87 17.96
CA GLY A 294 -20.00 -8.32 17.76
C GLY A 294 -19.32 -8.90 16.53
N ALA A 295 -18.61 -8.08 15.75
CA ALA A 295 -17.94 -8.61 14.58
C ALA A 295 -16.73 -9.46 14.99
N ASP A 296 -16.68 -10.68 14.50
CA ASP A 296 -15.53 -11.54 14.59
C ASP A 296 -14.91 -11.71 13.20
N PHE A 297 -13.68 -11.22 13.05
CA PHE A 297 -12.89 -11.32 11.82
C PHE A 297 -11.86 -12.46 11.89
N SER A 298 -11.80 -13.18 13.00
CA SER A 298 -10.74 -14.13 13.31
C SER A 298 -10.95 -15.54 12.79
N GLY A 299 -12.07 -15.80 12.10
CA GLY A 299 -12.30 -17.12 11.52
C GLY A 299 -11.18 -17.51 10.54
N SER A 300 -10.66 -18.72 10.63
CA SER A 300 -9.69 -19.23 9.66
C SER A 300 -10.32 -19.33 8.28
N PRO A 301 -9.66 -18.87 7.20
CA PRO A 301 -10.22 -18.98 5.87
C PRO A 301 -10.46 -20.45 5.52
N GLU A 302 -11.67 -20.74 5.02
CA GLU A 302 -11.98 -22.06 4.53
C GLU A 302 -11.18 -22.33 3.26
N LYS A 303 -10.35 -23.37 3.29
CA LYS A 303 -9.53 -23.77 2.16
C LYS A 303 -10.27 -24.80 1.34
N THR A 304 -10.60 -24.45 0.11
CA THR A 304 -11.29 -25.35 -0.83
C THR A 304 -10.42 -25.63 -2.05
N PRO A 305 -10.40 -26.87 -2.55
CA PRO A 305 -9.71 -27.18 -3.80
C PRO A 305 -10.25 -26.33 -4.96
N ILE A 306 -9.37 -25.92 -5.85
CA ILE A 306 -9.79 -25.20 -7.05
C ILE A 306 -10.62 -26.09 -7.98
N THR A 307 -11.52 -25.45 -8.74
CA THR A 307 -12.35 -26.17 -9.72
C THR A 307 -11.51 -26.67 -10.90
N LYS A 308 -12.02 -27.67 -11.63
CA LYS A 308 -11.38 -28.18 -12.85
C LYS A 308 -11.17 -27.08 -13.90
N GLU A 309 -12.13 -26.16 -14.05
CA GLU A 309 -12.00 -25.01 -14.97
C GLU A 309 -10.87 -24.07 -14.55
N GLN A 310 -10.78 -23.76 -13.25
CA GLN A 310 -9.70 -22.95 -12.69
C GLN A 310 -8.33 -23.63 -12.91
N TRP A 311 -8.25 -24.94 -12.70
CA TRP A 311 -7.05 -25.73 -12.93
C TRP A 311 -6.59 -25.68 -14.39
N GLU A 312 -7.50 -25.88 -15.35
CA GLU A 312 -7.19 -25.77 -16.78
C GLU A 312 -6.73 -24.35 -17.17
N LYS A 313 -7.30 -23.33 -16.53
CA LYS A 313 -6.87 -21.95 -16.72
C LYS A 313 -5.44 -21.72 -16.18
N MET A 314 -5.14 -22.25 -15.01
CA MET A 314 -3.80 -22.17 -14.41
C MET A 314 -2.76 -22.88 -15.28
N LYS A 315 -3.04 -24.07 -15.77
CA LYS A 315 -2.12 -24.82 -16.64
C LYS A 315 -1.76 -24.07 -17.92
N LYS A 316 -2.68 -23.30 -18.49
CA LYS A 316 -2.40 -22.45 -19.66
C LYS A 316 -1.43 -21.32 -19.31
N ALA A 317 -1.55 -20.79 -18.07
CA ALA A 317 -0.75 -19.67 -17.57
C ALA A 317 -0.69 -18.47 -18.53
N GLU A 318 -1.77 -18.23 -19.28
CA GLU A 318 -1.85 -17.21 -20.29
C GLU A 318 -2.82 -16.10 -19.89
N ARG A 319 -2.46 -14.88 -20.23
CA ARG A 319 -3.34 -13.71 -20.12
C ARG A 319 -3.35 -12.95 -21.42
N LYS A 320 -4.51 -12.41 -21.76
CA LYS A 320 -4.71 -11.51 -22.90
C LYS A 320 -5.73 -10.45 -22.54
N ASP A 321 -5.48 -9.26 -23.01
CA ASP A 321 -6.43 -8.16 -22.89
C ASP A 321 -6.20 -7.13 -24.01
N HIS A 322 -7.14 -6.21 -24.17
CA HIS A 322 -7.05 -5.12 -25.11
C HIS A 322 -7.73 -3.87 -24.55
N ALA A 323 -7.34 -2.71 -25.05
CA ALA A 323 -7.92 -1.45 -24.61
C ALA A 323 -7.81 -0.35 -25.65
N TRP A 324 -8.77 0.57 -25.60
CA TRP A 324 -8.79 1.80 -26.38
C TRP A 324 -8.55 3.00 -25.46
N ALA A 325 -7.77 3.96 -25.92
CA ALA A 325 -7.39 5.15 -25.19
C ALA A 325 -7.54 6.39 -26.09
N PRO A 326 -8.65 7.14 -25.98
CA PRO A 326 -8.87 8.37 -26.73
C PRO A 326 -8.06 9.53 -26.18
N SER A 327 -7.77 10.51 -27.04
CA SER A 327 -7.14 11.77 -26.68
C SER A 327 -7.72 12.92 -27.52
N PHE A 328 -7.88 14.09 -26.89
CA PHE A 328 -8.36 15.31 -27.53
C PHE A 328 -7.59 16.51 -27.00
N SER A 329 -7.27 17.45 -27.86
CA SER A 329 -6.75 18.74 -27.43
C SER A 329 -7.22 19.87 -28.35
N ALA A 330 -7.32 21.06 -27.76
CA ALA A 330 -7.53 22.30 -28.48
C ALA A 330 -6.50 23.33 -28.03
N THR A 331 -5.82 23.96 -28.97
CA THR A 331 -4.86 25.03 -28.71
C THR A 331 -5.31 26.27 -29.46
N ALA A 332 -5.52 27.37 -28.73
CA ALA A 332 -5.83 28.67 -29.28
C ALA A 332 -4.58 29.56 -29.19
N PHE A 333 -4.11 30.04 -30.33
CA PHE A 333 -3.04 31.02 -30.43
C PHE A 333 -3.65 32.41 -30.27
N LEU A 334 -3.43 33.03 -29.12
CA LEU A 334 -3.95 34.36 -28.77
C LEU A 334 -3.16 35.47 -29.49
N SER A 335 -1.90 35.18 -29.78
CA SER A 335 -0.98 35.97 -30.58
C SER A 335 0.15 35.07 -31.06
N ASP A 336 1.09 35.59 -31.85
CA ASP A 336 2.31 34.87 -32.27
C ASP A 336 3.13 34.35 -31.07
N ASN A 337 3.00 35.01 -29.94
CA ASN A 337 3.78 34.73 -28.72
C ASN A 337 2.99 34.07 -27.59
N ALA A 338 1.67 34.02 -27.68
CA ALA A 338 0.83 33.51 -26.57
C ALA A 338 -0.20 32.50 -27.04
N ARG A 339 -0.34 31.43 -26.26
CA ARG A 339 -1.34 30.40 -26.50
C ARG A 339 -1.92 29.85 -25.22
N ILE A 340 -3.17 29.42 -25.30
CA ILE A 340 -3.86 28.63 -24.28
C ILE A 340 -4.21 27.28 -24.87
N TYR A 341 -4.15 26.23 -24.08
CA TYR A 341 -4.56 24.90 -24.51
C TYR A 341 -5.35 24.16 -23.44
N VAL A 342 -6.21 23.28 -23.92
CA VAL A 342 -6.92 22.29 -23.12
C VAL A 342 -6.60 20.92 -23.72
N ARG A 343 -6.28 19.96 -22.87
CA ARG A 343 -5.99 18.59 -23.27
C ARG A 343 -6.75 17.61 -22.39
N TYR A 344 -7.32 16.61 -23.03
CA TYR A 344 -7.86 15.42 -22.39
C TYR A 344 -7.22 14.20 -23.02
N ASP A 345 -6.66 13.31 -22.22
CA ASP A 345 -6.17 12.03 -22.70
C ASP A 345 -6.47 10.90 -21.72
N GLU A 346 -6.75 9.74 -22.28
CA GLU A 346 -6.81 8.49 -21.55
C GLU A 346 -5.57 7.65 -21.85
N THR A 347 -5.09 6.96 -20.82
CA THR A 347 -4.01 5.98 -20.97
C THR A 347 -4.46 4.66 -20.36
N LYS A 348 -4.25 3.59 -21.11
CA LYS A 348 -4.47 2.22 -20.63
C LYS A 348 -3.11 1.53 -20.58
N ARG A 349 -2.73 1.09 -19.38
CA ARG A 349 -1.49 0.35 -19.17
C ARG A 349 -1.82 -1.12 -18.89
N MET A 350 -1.32 -1.99 -19.74
CA MET A 350 -1.37 -3.43 -19.51
C MET A 350 -0.33 -3.82 -18.44
N PRO A 351 -0.53 -4.93 -17.73
CA PRO A 351 0.48 -5.43 -16.81
C PRO A 351 1.82 -5.61 -17.50
N SER A 352 2.90 -5.28 -16.80
CA SER A 352 4.25 -5.62 -17.24
C SER A 352 4.51 -7.11 -17.07
N ILE A 353 5.58 -7.61 -17.69
CA ILE A 353 5.97 -9.02 -17.52
C ILE A 353 6.24 -9.36 -16.04
N PHE A 354 6.75 -8.42 -15.26
CA PHE A 354 6.97 -8.59 -13.82
C PHE A 354 5.68 -8.63 -12.99
N GLU A 355 4.61 -8.02 -13.48
CA GLU A 355 3.30 -8.01 -12.85
C GLU A 355 2.46 -9.22 -13.25
N ASP A 356 2.80 -9.88 -14.35
CA ASP A 356 2.07 -11.03 -14.90
C ASP A 356 2.72 -12.39 -14.62
N THR A 357 3.99 -12.42 -14.23
CA THR A 357 4.71 -13.67 -13.96
C THR A 357 4.84 -13.94 -12.48
N ILE A 358 4.64 -15.20 -12.07
CA ILE A 358 4.91 -15.60 -10.70
C ILE A 358 6.39 -15.39 -10.38
N GLY A 359 6.65 -15.05 -9.16
CA GLY A 359 7.99 -14.83 -8.66
C GLY A 359 7.89 -14.57 -7.18
N TYR A 360 8.84 -13.82 -6.64
CA TYR A 360 8.88 -13.45 -5.25
C TYR A 360 7.57 -12.84 -4.69
N SER A 361 6.76 -12.20 -5.52
CA SER A 361 5.64 -11.39 -5.10
C SER A 361 4.29 -11.83 -5.67
N ILE A 362 4.19 -13.00 -6.28
CA ILE A 362 2.96 -13.44 -6.94
C ILE A 362 2.65 -14.89 -6.59
N ASP A 363 1.49 -15.07 -5.97
CA ASP A 363 0.94 -16.40 -5.66
C ASP A 363 0.62 -17.19 -6.93
N ILE A 364 0.69 -18.53 -6.83
CA ILE A 364 0.31 -19.45 -7.90
C ILE A 364 -1.14 -19.27 -8.34
N LEU A 365 -2.02 -18.80 -7.46
CA LEU A 365 -3.42 -18.50 -7.73
C LEU A 365 -3.64 -17.20 -8.51
N THR A 366 -2.62 -16.36 -8.66
CA THR A 366 -2.71 -15.06 -9.32
C THR A 366 -3.35 -15.09 -10.72
N PRO A 367 -3.12 -16.10 -11.59
CA PRO A 367 -3.79 -16.19 -12.88
C PRO A 367 -5.31 -16.33 -12.81
N LEU A 368 -5.85 -16.76 -11.68
CA LEU A 368 -7.29 -16.90 -11.47
C LEU A 368 -7.96 -15.56 -11.20
N TYR A 369 -7.22 -14.59 -10.66
CA TYR A 369 -7.76 -13.28 -10.35
C TYR A 369 -7.94 -12.45 -11.63
N LYS A 370 -9.12 -11.87 -11.79
CA LYS A 370 -9.42 -10.98 -12.90
C LYS A 370 -8.74 -9.64 -12.67
N ARG A 371 -7.69 -9.35 -13.43
CA ARG A 371 -7.02 -8.06 -13.43
C ARG A 371 -7.50 -7.21 -14.60
N LYS A 372 -7.66 -5.92 -14.36
CA LYS A 372 -8.05 -4.94 -15.39
C LYS A 372 -6.82 -4.11 -15.77
N PRO A 373 -6.75 -3.59 -17.00
CA PRO A 373 -5.74 -2.59 -17.34
C PRO A 373 -5.82 -1.40 -16.40
N GLU A 374 -4.68 -0.86 -16.03
CA GLU A 374 -4.60 0.41 -15.34
C GLU A 374 -5.14 1.51 -16.26
N HIS A 375 -6.03 2.34 -15.74
CA HIS A 375 -6.73 3.34 -16.53
C HIS A 375 -6.54 4.73 -15.96
N SER A 376 -5.76 5.54 -16.65
CA SER A 376 -5.52 6.94 -16.31
C SER A 376 -6.31 7.87 -17.21
N LYS A 377 -6.93 8.88 -16.62
CA LYS A 377 -7.59 9.99 -17.29
C LYS A 377 -6.91 11.28 -16.88
N ASN A 378 -6.43 12.02 -17.86
CA ASN A 378 -5.77 13.30 -17.68
C ASN A 378 -6.60 14.42 -18.26
N ILE A 379 -6.71 15.51 -17.50
CA ILE A 379 -7.19 16.80 -17.98
C ILE A 379 -6.11 17.82 -17.67
N GLU A 380 -5.74 18.62 -18.64
CA GLU A 380 -4.75 19.67 -18.49
C GLU A 380 -5.25 20.94 -19.18
N VAL A 381 -5.06 22.08 -18.51
CA VAL A 381 -5.30 23.42 -19.07
C VAL A 381 -4.04 24.21 -18.87
N GLY A 382 -3.50 24.80 -19.92
CA GLY A 382 -2.25 25.52 -19.85
C GLY A 382 -2.23 26.80 -20.65
N TYR A 383 -1.37 27.71 -20.19
CA TYR A 383 -1.03 28.97 -20.84
C TYR A 383 0.47 29.03 -21.04
N VAL A 384 0.88 29.42 -22.21
CA VAL A 384 2.30 29.61 -22.59
C VAL A 384 2.46 30.96 -23.24
N HIS A 385 3.45 31.73 -22.79
CA HIS A 385 3.78 33.03 -23.35
C HIS A 385 5.28 33.16 -23.58
N ASP A 386 5.67 33.48 -24.80
CA ASP A 386 7.00 33.87 -25.17
C ASP A 386 7.12 35.41 -24.97
N LEU A 387 7.79 35.81 -23.93
CA LEU A 387 7.94 37.24 -23.54
C LEU A 387 8.92 37.99 -24.42
N ARG A 388 9.62 37.36 -25.37
CA ARG A 388 10.52 38.00 -26.29
C ARG A 388 9.82 39.03 -27.19
N GLY A 389 8.50 38.87 -27.39
CA GLY A 389 7.68 39.88 -28.04
C GLY A 389 7.71 41.26 -27.33
N PHE A 390 7.86 41.26 -26.01
CA PHE A 390 8.01 42.48 -25.19
C PHE A 390 9.47 42.86 -24.97
N PHE A 391 10.38 41.88 -24.99
CA PHE A 391 11.81 42.05 -24.70
C PHE A 391 12.66 41.38 -25.79
N PRO A 392 12.75 41.99 -26.99
CA PRO A 392 13.41 41.37 -28.14
C PRO A 392 14.91 41.10 -27.95
N SER A 393 15.55 41.79 -27.02
CA SER A 393 16.97 41.61 -26.71
C SER A 393 17.30 40.34 -25.93
N LEU A 394 16.28 39.66 -25.41
CA LEU A 394 16.45 38.43 -24.65
C LEU A 394 16.61 37.21 -25.57
N ARG A 395 17.52 36.34 -25.25
CA ARG A 395 17.71 35.07 -25.94
C ARG A 395 16.58 34.10 -25.64
N ARG A 396 16.12 34.10 -24.37
CA ARG A 396 14.96 33.36 -23.88
C ARG A 396 14.19 34.17 -22.85
N ALA A 397 12.90 34.20 -22.98
CA ALA A 397 11.99 34.74 -21.99
C ALA A 397 10.63 34.10 -22.20
N ASP A 398 10.31 33.08 -21.44
CA ASP A 398 9.01 32.43 -21.53
C ASP A 398 8.47 32.06 -20.17
N ILE A 399 7.14 32.05 -20.09
CA ILE A 399 6.39 31.61 -18.93
C ILE A 399 5.36 30.55 -19.36
N ARG A 400 5.24 29.53 -18.57
CA ARG A 400 4.22 28.48 -18.73
C ARG A 400 3.52 28.27 -17.41
N LEU A 401 2.20 28.28 -17.45
CA LEU A 401 1.33 27.96 -16.32
C LEU A 401 0.39 26.85 -16.77
N ASN A 402 0.30 25.76 -16.02
CA ASN A 402 -0.66 24.71 -16.28
C ASN A 402 -1.31 24.20 -14.99
N TRP A 403 -2.57 23.88 -15.12
CA TRP A 403 -3.33 23.08 -14.16
C TRP A 403 -3.57 21.70 -14.74
N TYR A 404 -3.43 20.69 -13.92
CA TYR A 404 -3.68 19.33 -14.34
C TYR A 404 -4.47 18.54 -13.29
N LYS A 405 -5.23 17.55 -13.76
CA LYS A 405 -5.87 16.53 -12.93
C LYS A 405 -5.72 15.18 -13.58
N ASN A 406 -5.06 14.28 -12.87
CA ASN A 406 -4.92 12.88 -13.23
C ASN A 406 -5.76 12.01 -12.30
N THR A 407 -6.56 11.11 -12.87
CA THR A 407 -7.29 10.10 -12.12
C THR A 407 -6.96 8.73 -12.69
N THR A 408 -6.23 7.93 -11.93
CA THR A 408 -5.84 6.57 -12.31
C THR A 408 -6.65 5.56 -11.52
N LYS A 409 -7.23 4.58 -12.19
CA LYS A 409 -7.96 3.45 -11.60
C LYS A 409 -7.22 2.14 -11.83
N ASN A 410 -7.53 1.13 -11.02
CA ASN A 410 -6.95 -0.22 -11.13
C ASN A 410 -5.41 -0.22 -11.08
N ILE A 411 -4.84 0.50 -10.14
CA ILE A 411 -3.40 0.74 -10.04
C ILE A 411 -2.68 -0.54 -9.65
N PHE A 412 -1.71 -0.96 -10.44
CA PHE A 412 -0.81 -2.04 -10.06
C PHE A 412 0.26 -1.54 -9.11
N ASP A 413 0.33 -2.14 -7.95
CA ASP A 413 1.40 -1.91 -6.99
C ASP A 413 1.62 -3.18 -6.15
N ARG A 414 2.69 -3.21 -5.40
CA ARG A 414 2.96 -4.25 -4.41
C ARG A 414 2.40 -3.84 -3.06
N ASP A 415 1.94 -4.81 -2.29
CA ASP A 415 1.62 -4.57 -0.89
C ASP A 415 2.87 -4.66 0.01
N ILE A 416 2.68 -4.55 1.31
CA ILE A 416 3.77 -4.63 2.29
C ILE A 416 4.49 -5.99 2.28
N ASN A 417 3.82 -7.04 1.80
CA ASN A 417 4.37 -8.39 1.63
C ASN A 417 5.02 -8.57 0.25
N TYR A 418 5.13 -7.49 -0.53
CA TYR A 418 5.60 -7.47 -1.90
C TYR A 418 4.72 -8.24 -2.90
N GLU A 419 3.50 -8.59 -2.51
CA GLU A 419 2.54 -9.21 -3.42
C GLU A 419 1.93 -8.18 -4.37
N MET A 420 1.83 -8.56 -5.65
CA MET A 420 1.21 -7.71 -6.67
C MET A 420 -0.30 -7.63 -6.47
N LYS A 421 -0.77 -6.43 -6.20
CA LYS A 421 -2.20 -6.11 -6.01
C LYS A 421 -2.66 -5.03 -6.97
N GLN A 422 -3.97 -4.91 -7.09
CA GLN A 422 -4.59 -3.87 -7.87
C GLN A 422 -5.44 -3.00 -6.94
N PHE A 423 -5.04 -1.74 -6.81
CA PHE A 423 -5.69 -0.75 -5.96
C PHE A 423 -6.73 0.05 -6.72
N ASP A 424 -7.73 0.59 -6.03
CA ASP A 424 -8.91 1.16 -6.66
C ASP A 424 -8.63 2.44 -7.45
N LYS A 425 -8.02 3.47 -6.83
CA LYS A 425 -7.91 4.78 -7.45
C LYS A 425 -6.83 5.68 -6.84
N ARG A 426 -6.20 6.46 -7.71
CA ARG A 426 -5.34 7.60 -7.33
C ARG A 426 -5.83 8.87 -8.01
N ILE A 427 -5.82 9.99 -7.30
CA ILE A 427 -6.15 11.31 -7.81
C ILE A 427 -4.97 12.24 -7.55
N LEU A 428 -4.40 12.77 -8.62
CA LEU A 428 -3.40 13.82 -8.59
C LEU A 428 -4.00 15.07 -9.23
N GLU A 429 -3.89 16.20 -8.55
CA GLU A 429 -4.34 17.49 -9.08
C GLU A 429 -3.35 18.55 -8.62
N GLY A 430 -2.91 19.39 -9.53
CA GLY A 430 -1.90 20.38 -9.23
C GLY A 430 -1.85 21.53 -10.22
N VAL A 431 -1.02 22.52 -9.86
CA VAL A 431 -0.67 23.64 -10.71
C VAL A 431 0.86 23.70 -10.82
N GLU A 432 1.35 23.93 -12.01
CA GLU A 432 2.77 24.09 -12.29
C GLU A 432 3.01 25.42 -13.00
N LEU A 433 4.02 26.15 -12.52
CA LEU A 433 4.55 27.35 -13.11
C LEU A 433 6.00 27.11 -13.50
N SER A 434 6.37 27.40 -14.72
CA SER A 434 7.77 27.47 -15.13
C SER A 434 8.06 28.78 -15.85
N ALA A 435 9.21 29.39 -15.57
CA ALA A 435 9.67 30.56 -16.26
C ALA A 435 11.16 30.42 -16.59
N ARG A 436 11.56 30.90 -17.76
CA ARG A 436 12.95 30.90 -18.24
C ARG A 436 13.34 32.27 -18.67
N TYR A 437 14.58 32.61 -18.38
CA TYR A 437 15.17 33.90 -18.71
C TYR A 437 16.63 33.73 -19.16
N ASP A 438 17.03 34.35 -20.24
CA ASP A 438 18.42 34.39 -20.72
C ASP A 438 18.66 35.68 -21.52
N GLN A 439 19.54 36.55 -21.01
CA GLN A 439 19.96 37.74 -21.70
C GLN A 439 21.40 37.64 -22.27
N GLY A 440 21.95 36.40 -22.31
CA GLY A 440 23.35 36.18 -22.66
C GLY A 440 24.25 36.09 -21.44
N ARG A 441 24.45 37.20 -20.72
CA ARG A 441 25.30 37.21 -19.52
C ARG A 441 24.63 36.58 -18.29
N ILE A 442 23.40 36.90 -18.04
CA ILE A 442 22.63 36.34 -16.91
C ILE A 442 21.54 35.43 -17.48
N PHE A 443 21.41 34.26 -16.90
CA PHE A 443 20.35 33.30 -17.25
C PHE A 443 19.81 32.61 -16.02
N GLY A 444 18.60 32.08 -16.16
CA GLY A 444 18.00 31.27 -15.10
C GLY A 444 16.66 30.70 -15.51
N ASP A 445 16.23 29.75 -14.72
CA ASP A 445 14.92 29.19 -14.77
C ASP A 445 14.37 28.93 -13.38
N ILE A 446 13.06 28.94 -13.26
CA ILE A 446 12.34 28.58 -12.07
C ILE A 446 11.16 27.67 -12.42
N GLY A 447 11.01 26.59 -11.67
CA GLY A 447 9.86 25.71 -11.71
C GLY A 447 9.21 25.64 -10.33
N ILE A 448 7.90 25.85 -10.27
CA ILE A 448 7.09 25.74 -9.05
C ILE A 448 5.98 24.75 -9.31
N SER A 449 5.87 23.75 -8.46
CA SER A 449 4.78 22.78 -8.48
C SER A 449 4.00 22.86 -7.17
N TYR A 450 2.68 22.98 -7.27
CA TYR A 450 1.77 23.01 -6.14
C TYR A 450 0.77 21.86 -6.25
N ASN A 451 0.81 20.92 -5.33
CA ASN A 451 -0.09 19.78 -5.29
C ASN A 451 -1.38 20.14 -4.55
N ILE A 452 -2.47 20.28 -5.30
CA ILE A 452 -3.82 20.55 -4.75
C ILE A 452 -4.36 19.28 -4.09
N LYS A 453 -4.31 18.14 -4.82
CA LYS A 453 -4.76 16.83 -4.34
C LYS A 453 -3.71 15.77 -4.66
N ASN A 454 -3.45 14.92 -3.70
CA ASN A 454 -2.73 13.67 -3.87
C ASN A 454 -3.42 12.63 -2.99
N LYS A 455 -4.49 12.04 -3.54
CA LYS A 455 -5.32 11.07 -2.81
C LYS A 455 -5.13 9.69 -3.39
N PHE A 456 -5.01 8.73 -2.50
CA PHE A 456 -5.02 7.31 -2.80
C PHE A 456 -6.23 6.66 -2.13
N CYS A 457 -7.02 5.90 -2.88
CA CYS A 457 -8.25 5.27 -2.39
C CYS A 457 -8.17 3.77 -2.63
N ASP A 458 -8.43 2.99 -1.59
CA ASP A 458 -8.57 1.54 -1.68
C ASP A 458 -9.43 1.00 -0.56
N LYS A 459 -10.63 0.52 -0.91
CA LYS A 459 -11.58 -0.05 0.04
C LYS A 459 -11.05 -1.30 0.71
N SER A 460 -10.38 -2.14 -0.06
CA SER A 460 -9.87 -3.42 0.45
C SER A 460 -8.78 -3.23 1.51
N SER A 461 -7.92 -2.22 1.35
CA SER A 461 -6.88 -1.93 2.32
C SER A 461 -7.44 -1.34 3.61
N ALA A 462 -8.44 -0.45 3.52
CA ALA A 462 -9.10 0.09 4.70
C ALA A 462 -9.73 -1.01 5.57
N ILE A 463 -10.39 -2.00 4.93
CA ILE A 463 -11.01 -3.12 5.62
C ILE A 463 -9.97 -4.12 6.15
N ARG A 464 -8.90 -4.34 5.40
CA ARG A 464 -7.86 -5.31 5.77
C ARG A 464 -7.13 -4.92 7.05
N ASP A 465 -6.91 -3.63 7.26
CA ASP A 465 -6.26 -3.14 8.46
C ASP A 465 -7.09 -3.38 9.72
N VAL A 466 -8.40 -3.32 9.62
CA VAL A 466 -9.32 -3.66 10.71
C VAL A 466 -9.15 -5.13 11.10
N GLY A 467 -9.12 -6.04 10.11
CA GLY A 467 -8.99 -7.48 10.36
C GLY A 467 -7.64 -7.92 10.89
N SER A 468 -6.56 -7.18 10.59
CA SER A 468 -5.20 -7.54 11.04
C SER A 468 -4.88 -7.13 12.47
N THR A 469 -5.59 -6.15 13.00
CA THR A 469 -5.30 -5.59 14.33
C THR A 469 -6.25 -6.06 15.41
N GLY A 470 -7.38 -6.68 15.06
CA GLY A 470 -8.41 -7.08 16.00
C GLY A 470 -9.13 -5.91 16.70
N ASP A 471 -8.72 -4.67 16.41
CA ASP A 471 -9.29 -3.47 17.00
C ASP A 471 -10.19 -2.74 16.01
N ILE A 472 -11.47 -2.90 16.23
CA ILE A 472 -12.53 -2.36 15.40
C ILE A 472 -12.61 -0.83 15.48
N HIS A 473 -12.15 -0.24 16.58
CA HIS A 473 -12.15 1.21 16.77
C HIS A 473 -11.21 1.93 15.78
N THR A 474 -10.18 1.25 15.29
CA THR A 474 -9.29 1.81 14.27
C THR A 474 -9.97 1.99 12.92
N PHE A 475 -11.03 1.24 12.61
CA PHE A 475 -11.76 1.36 11.36
C PHE A 475 -12.38 2.75 11.15
N LYS A 476 -12.89 3.39 12.21
CA LYS A 476 -13.41 4.77 12.15
C LYS A 476 -12.34 5.81 11.80
N ALA A 477 -11.07 5.49 12.06
CA ALA A 477 -9.93 6.34 11.79
C ALA A 477 -9.38 6.20 10.35
N TYR A 478 -9.82 5.18 9.60
CA TYR A 478 -9.30 4.89 8.25
C TYR A 478 -10.31 5.23 7.15
N PRO A 479 -10.26 6.43 6.58
CA PRO A 479 -11.07 6.73 5.42
C PRO A 479 -10.61 5.89 4.22
N GLU A 480 -11.57 5.51 3.36
CA GLU A 480 -11.31 4.82 2.09
C GLU A 480 -10.25 5.53 1.23
N CYS A 481 -10.17 6.85 1.32
CA CYS A 481 -9.21 7.69 0.62
C CYS A 481 -8.30 8.41 1.60
N VAL A 482 -7.00 8.27 1.42
CA VAL A 482 -5.96 8.96 2.22
C VAL A 482 -5.16 9.93 1.36
N ASN A 483 -4.55 10.94 1.97
CA ASN A 483 -3.59 11.78 1.29
C ASN A 483 -2.24 11.06 1.23
N GLY A 484 -1.68 11.00 0.02
CA GLY A 484 -0.40 10.34 -0.21
C GLY A 484 -0.51 8.94 -0.75
N GLY A 485 0.36 8.05 -0.33
CA GLY A 485 0.39 6.65 -0.72
C GLY A 485 -0.47 5.76 0.18
N ASN A 486 -0.70 4.54 -0.24
CA ASN A 486 -1.34 3.54 0.58
C ASN A 486 -0.29 2.90 1.52
N GLU A 487 -0.56 2.85 2.82
CA GLU A 487 0.33 2.20 3.80
C GLU A 487 0.56 0.73 3.53
N ASN A 488 -0.44 0.06 3.00
CA ASN A 488 -0.35 -1.34 2.60
C ASN A 488 0.21 -1.52 1.19
N GLY A 489 0.60 -0.42 0.53
CA GLY A 489 1.26 -0.44 -0.77
C GLY A 489 2.78 -0.23 -0.63
N TYR A 490 3.55 -0.81 -1.54
CA TYR A 490 4.98 -0.53 -1.64
C TYR A 490 5.28 0.95 -1.86
N LEU A 491 4.34 1.67 -2.51
CA LEU A 491 4.38 3.10 -2.77
C LEU A 491 3.95 3.97 -1.57
N LYS A 492 3.82 3.39 -0.38
CA LYS A 492 3.41 4.14 0.83
C LYS A 492 4.21 5.42 1.08
N ASN A 493 5.47 5.42 0.65
CA ASN A 493 6.39 6.54 0.82
C ASN A 493 6.43 7.50 -0.38
N ALA A 494 5.66 7.24 -1.45
CA ALA A 494 5.60 8.11 -2.63
C ALA A 494 4.61 9.27 -2.42
N ILE A 495 4.77 9.99 -1.32
CA ILE A 495 3.93 11.13 -0.97
C ILE A 495 4.58 12.37 -1.55
N LEU A 496 3.84 13.11 -2.39
CA LEU A 496 4.35 14.32 -3.00
C LEU A 496 4.35 15.48 -1.99
N PRO A 497 5.41 16.29 -1.96
CA PRO A 497 5.43 17.55 -1.20
C PRO A 497 4.29 18.47 -1.62
N LYS A 498 3.78 19.28 -0.71
CA LYS A 498 2.73 20.26 -1.03
C LYS A 498 3.22 21.29 -2.05
N TYR A 499 4.45 21.75 -1.88
CA TYR A 499 5.18 22.64 -2.80
C TYR A 499 6.54 22.03 -3.14
N SER A 500 6.92 22.12 -4.39
CA SER A 500 8.27 21.87 -4.88
C SER A 500 8.71 23.08 -5.71
N ILE A 501 9.87 23.60 -5.42
CA ILE A 501 10.46 24.72 -6.14
C ILE A 501 11.85 24.28 -6.60
N THR A 502 12.11 24.44 -7.88
CA THR A 502 13.45 24.25 -8.45
C THR A 502 13.84 25.53 -9.16
N SER A 503 15.08 25.95 -9.00
CA SER A 503 15.61 27.14 -9.68
C SER A 503 17.04 26.90 -10.07
N ASN A 504 17.42 27.32 -11.27
CA ASN A 504 18.77 27.44 -11.71
C ASN A 504 19.06 28.94 -11.99
N LEU A 505 20.15 29.44 -11.50
CA LEU A 505 20.61 30.82 -11.77
C LEU A 505 22.08 30.77 -12.15
N GLY A 506 22.45 31.49 -13.18
CA GLY A 506 23.83 31.50 -13.63
C GLY A 506 24.25 32.78 -14.29
N VAL A 507 25.56 32.98 -14.34
CA VAL A 507 26.22 34.11 -15.00
C VAL A 507 27.33 33.60 -15.89
N ARG A 508 27.42 34.16 -17.09
CA ARG A 508 28.48 33.88 -18.06
C ARG A 508 29.46 35.04 -18.11
N PHE A 509 30.73 34.70 -18.12
CA PHE A 509 31.87 35.63 -18.20
C PHE A 509 32.79 35.21 -19.34
N LEU A 510 33.77 36.09 -19.68
CA LEU A 510 34.82 35.81 -20.65
C LEU A 510 34.27 35.36 -22.02
N ASP A 511 33.33 36.13 -22.57
CA ASP A 511 32.63 35.78 -23.81
C ASP A 511 32.02 34.35 -23.76
N GLU A 512 31.34 34.06 -22.64
CA GLU A 512 30.67 32.81 -22.36
C GLU A 512 31.58 31.57 -22.18
N ARG A 513 32.90 31.79 -22.12
CA ARG A 513 33.83 30.69 -21.83
C ARG A 513 33.77 30.23 -20.38
N LEU A 514 33.40 31.12 -19.46
CA LEU A 514 33.22 30.80 -18.05
C LEU A 514 31.76 30.96 -17.65
N GLU A 515 31.15 29.86 -17.23
CA GLU A 515 29.81 29.84 -16.69
C GLU A 515 29.85 29.42 -15.23
N VAL A 516 29.23 30.22 -14.35
CA VAL A 516 29.07 29.93 -12.92
C VAL A 516 27.60 29.95 -12.62
N GLY A 517 27.12 28.92 -11.95
CA GLY A 517 25.70 28.79 -11.64
C GLY A 517 25.41 28.07 -10.32
N THR A 518 24.18 28.22 -9.89
CA THR A 518 23.65 27.56 -8.72
C THR A 518 22.31 26.92 -9.06
N ARG A 519 22.07 25.75 -8.52
CA ARG A 519 20.79 25.08 -8.54
C ARG A 519 20.24 25.03 -7.12
N MET A 520 19.00 25.42 -6.96
CA MET A 520 18.28 25.39 -5.70
C MET A 520 17.08 24.47 -5.82
N VAL A 521 16.87 23.63 -4.81
CA VAL A 521 15.73 22.71 -4.72
C VAL A 521 15.09 22.86 -3.35
N TYR A 522 13.81 23.15 -3.33
CA TYR A 522 13.02 23.22 -2.11
C TYR A 522 11.80 22.30 -2.18
N HIS A 523 11.62 21.50 -1.17
CA HIS A 523 10.42 20.69 -0.97
C HIS A 523 9.85 20.97 0.42
N THR A 524 8.55 21.18 0.51
CA THR A 524 7.85 21.28 1.79
C THR A 524 7.75 19.91 2.45
N ASN A 525 7.40 19.91 3.74
CA ASN A 525 7.03 18.68 4.43
C ASN A 525 5.82 18.03 3.75
N VAL A 526 5.75 16.73 3.90
CA VAL A 526 4.61 15.94 3.46
C VAL A 526 3.58 15.88 4.58
N LYS A 527 2.34 16.27 4.29
CA LYS A 527 1.22 16.10 5.23
C LYS A 527 0.61 14.72 5.01
N GLU A 528 0.81 13.87 5.97
CA GLU A 528 0.18 12.58 6.03
C GLU A 528 -0.89 12.56 7.12
N THR A 529 -2.16 12.43 6.72
CA THR A 529 -3.28 12.48 7.65
C THR A 529 -3.52 11.14 8.33
N ARG A 530 -3.22 10.03 7.68
CA ARG A 530 -3.44 8.69 8.20
C ARG A 530 -2.48 8.37 9.35
N ASN A 531 -1.20 8.64 9.20
CA ASN A 531 -0.22 8.42 10.26
C ASN A 531 -0.49 9.23 11.53
N LYS A 532 -1.15 10.38 11.37
CA LYS A 532 -1.61 11.14 12.54
C LYS A 532 -2.69 10.37 13.30
N SER A 533 -3.69 9.86 12.60
CA SER A 533 -4.78 9.09 13.21
C SER A 533 -4.26 7.82 13.90
N LEU A 534 -3.30 7.12 13.29
CA LEU A 534 -2.63 5.96 13.89
C LEU A 534 -1.83 6.31 15.13
N ARG A 535 -1.10 7.42 15.10
CA ARG A 535 -0.37 7.92 16.28
C ARG A 535 -1.31 8.32 17.40
N ASP A 536 -2.38 9.03 17.07
CA ASP A 536 -3.38 9.48 18.02
C ASP A 536 -4.10 8.28 18.68
N ALA A 537 -4.20 7.16 17.96
CA ALA A 537 -4.72 5.88 18.46
C ALA A 537 -3.69 5.00 19.19
N GLY A 538 -2.44 5.45 19.35
CA GLY A 538 -1.40 4.70 20.05
C GLY A 538 -0.71 3.57 19.28
N TRP A 539 -1.04 3.38 18.01
CA TRP A 539 -0.57 2.27 17.16
C TRP A 539 0.87 2.38 16.64
N PHE A 540 1.51 3.51 16.85
CA PHE A 540 2.79 3.84 16.20
C PHE A 540 4.02 3.17 16.79
N ALA A 541 3.90 2.48 17.93
CA ALA A 541 5.06 1.88 18.59
C ALA A 541 5.70 0.73 17.81
N ASN A 542 4.94 0.07 16.92
CA ASN A 542 5.38 -1.13 16.19
C ASN A 542 5.33 -1.02 14.67
N SER A 543 4.77 0.03 14.09
CA SER A 543 4.77 0.17 12.65
C SER A 543 6.11 0.71 12.16
N ASN A 544 6.83 -0.08 11.41
CA ASN A 544 8.06 0.31 10.75
C ASN A 544 7.84 1.57 9.90
N ASN A 545 7.99 2.72 10.58
CA ASN A 545 8.71 3.87 10.07
C ASN A 545 8.16 4.49 8.80
N ASN A 546 7.17 5.32 8.98
CA ASN A 546 7.08 6.45 8.07
C ASN A 546 8.00 7.55 8.60
N PRO A 547 9.17 7.76 7.97
CA PRO A 547 10.02 8.87 8.34
C PRO A 547 9.20 10.16 8.19
N ARG A 548 9.26 11.02 9.19
CA ARG A 548 8.70 12.37 9.07
C ARG A 548 9.54 13.13 8.05
N TRP A 549 8.99 13.28 6.86
CA TRP A 549 9.61 14.08 5.82
C TRP A 549 9.63 15.55 6.25
N GLN A 550 10.81 16.05 6.56
CA GLN A 550 11.00 17.45 6.87
C GLN A 550 11.13 18.28 5.59
N PRO A 551 10.89 19.60 5.65
CA PRO A 551 11.19 20.44 4.52
C PRO A 551 12.66 20.33 4.15
N VAL A 552 12.93 20.21 2.86
CA VAL A 552 14.30 20.08 2.33
C VAL A 552 14.60 21.30 1.49
N PHE A 553 15.71 21.97 1.78
CA PHE A 553 16.28 23.02 0.94
C PHE A 553 17.73 22.67 0.64
N LEU A 554 18.04 22.50 -0.63
CA LEU A 554 19.36 22.14 -1.12
C LEU A 554 19.87 23.21 -2.05
N VAL A 555 21.16 23.46 -1.99
CA VAL A 555 21.87 24.35 -2.88
C VAL A 555 23.05 23.59 -3.48
N ASP A 556 23.08 23.57 -4.79
CA ASP A 556 24.21 23.06 -5.57
C ASP A 556 24.88 24.25 -6.27
N ALA A 557 26.17 24.18 -6.53
CA ALA A 557 26.91 25.17 -7.30
C ALA A 557 27.75 24.47 -8.35
N TYR A 558 27.97 25.16 -9.46
CA TYR A 558 28.82 24.66 -10.53
C TYR A 558 29.58 25.77 -11.23
N LEU A 559 30.71 25.39 -11.81
CA LEU A 559 31.54 26.20 -12.65
C LEU A 559 31.96 25.36 -13.86
N ASN A 560 31.75 25.91 -15.06
CA ASN A 560 32.24 25.35 -16.31
C ASN A 560 33.13 26.35 -17.00
N TYR A 561 34.35 25.94 -17.35
CA TYR A 561 35.34 26.82 -18.01
C TYR A 561 35.87 26.17 -19.28
N LYS A 562 35.57 26.76 -20.41
CA LYS A 562 36.21 26.44 -21.70
C LYS A 562 37.53 27.16 -21.81
N VAL A 563 38.62 26.45 -21.56
CA VAL A 563 39.98 27.01 -21.68
C VAL A 563 40.27 27.36 -23.13
N ASN A 564 39.95 26.44 -24.05
CA ASN A 564 40.00 26.57 -25.50
C ASN A 564 39.04 25.57 -26.16
N GLU A 565 39.11 25.44 -27.49
CA GLU A 565 38.21 24.53 -28.26
C GLU A 565 38.37 23.07 -27.88
N ASN A 566 39.55 22.71 -27.40
CA ASN A 566 39.93 21.32 -27.10
C ASN A 566 39.90 20.96 -25.60
N LEU A 567 39.83 21.97 -24.71
CA LEU A 567 39.94 21.74 -23.27
C LEU A 567 38.85 22.50 -22.50
N ALA A 568 38.08 21.75 -21.71
CA ALA A 568 37.11 22.29 -20.78
C ALA A 568 37.31 21.72 -19.36
N LEU A 569 37.11 22.56 -18.37
CA LEU A 569 37.17 22.23 -16.95
C LEU A 569 35.79 22.39 -16.34
N SER A 570 35.41 21.49 -15.47
CA SER A 570 34.16 21.56 -14.71
C SER A 570 34.42 21.33 -13.22
N LEU A 571 33.76 22.11 -12.39
CA LEU A 571 33.74 21.95 -10.94
C LEU A 571 32.28 22.00 -10.51
N SER A 572 31.82 21.01 -9.75
CA SER A 572 30.49 21.03 -9.18
C SER A 572 30.50 20.59 -7.72
N ALA A 573 29.62 21.22 -6.94
CA ALA A 573 29.40 20.89 -5.54
C ALA A 573 27.89 20.67 -5.34
N THR A 574 27.48 19.47 -5.01
CA THR A 574 26.10 19.15 -4.66
C THR A 574 25.93 19.16 -3.16
N ASN A 575 24.73 19.54 -2.70
CA ASN A 575 24.43 19.74 -1.29
C ASN A 575 25.49 20.61 -0.58
N LEU A 576 25.71 21.80 -1.11
CA LEU A 576 26.79 22.73 -0.68
C LEU A 576 26.72 23.02 0.82
N THR A 577 25.52 23.05 1.40
CA THR A 577 25.28 23.32 2.82
C THR A 577 25.49 22.09 3.72
N ASP A 578 25.85 20.94 3.15
CA ASP A 578 26.10 19.68 3.83
C ASP A 578 24.91 19.23 4.71
N ARG A 579 23.71 19.41 4.18
CA ARG A 579 22.48 19.11 4.92
C ARG A 579 22.25 17.60 5.00
N TYR A 580 22.02 17.07 6.20
CA TYR A 580 21.50 15.74 6.40
C TYR A 580 19.99 15.74 6.10
N TYR A 581 19.54 14.90 5.18
CA TYR A 581 18.13 14.81 4.82
C TYR A 581 17.76 13.44 4.25
N LEU A 582 16.46 13.13 4.36
CA LEU A 582 15.83 12.05 3.62
C LEU A 582 15.11 12.66 2.42
N ASP A 583 15.39 12.16 1.22
CA ASP A 583 14.78 12.71 0.01
C ASP A 583 13.31 12.24 -0.09
N PRO A 584 12.32 13.14 -0.02
CA PRO A 584 10.92 12.79 -0.09
C PRO A 584 10.48 12.25 -1.47
N MET A 585 11.30 12.46 -2.49
CA MET A 585 11.02 11.97 -3.85
C MET A 585 11.56 10.56 -4.07
N THR A 586 12.44 10.08 -3.20
CA THR A 586 12.88 8.68 -3.19
C THR A 586 12.04 7.86 -2.21
N ARG A 587 11.98 6.57 -2.43
CA ARG A 587 11.30 5.63 -1.52
C ARG A 587 12.24 5.06 -0.47
N SER A 588 13.42 5.63 -0.37
CA SER A 588 14.46 5.17 0.54
C SER A 588 14.33 5.85 1.90
N SER A 589 14.39 5.08 2.96
CA SER A 589 14.58 5.60 4.31
C SER A 589 16.06 5.88 4.63
N MET A 590 16.94 5.69 3.65
CA MET A 590 18.36 6.04 3.81
C MET A 590 18.59 7.53 3.59
N PRO A 591 19.48 8.13 4.35
CA PRO A 591 19.85 9.52 4.14
C PRO A 591 20.49 9.72 2.75
N ALA A 592 20.19 10.86 2.17
CA ALA A 592 20.83 11.26 0.92
C ALA A 592 22.31 11.60 1.16
N PRO A 593 23.14 11.56 0.12
CA PRO A 593 24.55 11.89 0.23
C PRO A 593 24.76 13.32 0.79
N GLY A 594 25.75 13.47 1.63
CA GLY A 594 26.23 14.78 2.07
C GLY A 594 26.86 15.59 0.95
N ARG A 595 27.55 16.68 1.30
CA ARG A 595 28.23 17.51 0.32
C ARG A 595 29.21 16.70 -0.52
N THR A 596 29.04 16.75 -1.83
CA THR A 596 29.89 16.03 -2.78
C THR A 596 30.51 17.04 -3.76
N ILE A 597 31.84 17.05 -3.89
CA ILE A 597 32.54 17.89 -4.83
C ILE A 597 33.10 17.00 -5.94
N LYS A 598 32.89 17.42 -7.19
CA LYS A 598 33.42 16.75 -8.38
C LYS A 598 34.19 17.73 -9.22
N PHE A 599 35.36 17.31 -9.63
CA PHE A 599 36.18 18.02 -10.62
C PHE A 599 36.24 17.17 -11.90
N GLY A 600 36.10 17.81 -13.03
CA GLY A 600 36.17 17.13 -14.33
C GLY A 600 37.03 17.89 -15.31
N VAL A 601 37.74 17.17 -16.15
CA VAL A 601 38.51 17.68 -17.28
C VAL A 601 38.02 16.96 -18.53
N THR A 602 37.65 17.72 -19.56
CA THR A 602 37.29 17.19 -20.87
C THR A 602 38.31 17.68 -21.90
N ALA A 603 38.99 16.75 -22.53
CA ALA A 603 39.92 17.05 -23.63
C ALA A 603 39.42 16.36 -24.91
N THR A 604 39.40 17.10 -26.02
CA THR A 604 39.00 16.60 -27.34
C THR A 604 40.22 16.69 -28.26
N PHE A 605 40.54 15.57 -28.91
CA PHE A 605 41.73 15.45 -29.75
C PHE A 605 41.35 15.29 -31.20
#